data_a07c1f5a24718ee4741008d6c97310db
#
_entry.id   a07c1f5a24718ee4741008d6c97310db
#
_cell.length_a   1.000
_cell.length_b   1.000
_cell.length_c   1.000
_cell.angle_alpha   90.00
_cell.angle_beta   90.00
_cell.angle_gamma   90.00
#
_symmetry.space_group_name_H-M   'P 1'
#
loop_
_entity.id
_entity.type
_entity.pdbx_description
1 polymer ?
#
loop_
_entity_poly.entity_id
_entity_poly.type
_entity_poly.pdbx_seq_one_letter_code
_entity_poly.pdbx_strand_id
1 'polypeptide(L)'
;MADRTVTISSAAKTFNCTGWKIGWACGTPELVGGVRAAKQFLSYVGGGPFQPAVAVALDTEQSWVKTLRESLQRRRDRLSAALTGLGFEVHSSDGGYFVCADPRPLGFSDSAELCRRLPETVGVAAVPVSAFCDRYADQWNHLVRFTFAKRDVVIDEAITRLARLGA
;
A
#
# COMPACT_ATOMS: atom_id res chain seq x y z
N MET A 1 -9.45 -5.75 25.63
CA MET A 1 -8.30 -5.64 24.67
C MET A 1 -7.70 -4.23 24.64
N ALA A 2 -8.47 -3.17 24.90
CA ALA A 2 -7.97 -1.78 24.90
C ALA A 2 -6.82 -1.53 25.89
N ASP A 3 -6.84 -2.23 27.01
CA ASP A 3 -5.85 -2.19 28.10
C ASP A 3 -4.45 -2.69 27.71
N ARG A 4 -4.33 -3.38 26.60
CA ARG A 4 -3.08 -3.97 26.09
C ARG A 4 -2.87 -3.72 24.58
N THR A 5 -3.53 -2.70 24.03
CA THR A 5 -3.45 -2.38 22.61
C THR A 5 -2.95 -0.95 22.41
N VAL A 6 -1.95 -0.79 21.54
CA VAL A 6 -1.53 0.50 21.02
C VAL A 6 -1.92 0.57 19.54
N THR A 7 -2.79 1.51 19.19
CA THR A 7 -3.14 1.79 17.80
C THR A 7 -2.16 2.82 17.23
N ILE A 8 -1.52 2.46 16.14
CA ILE A 8 -0.55 3.33 15.45
C ILE A 8 -1.12 3.75 14.10
N SER A 9 -1.02 5.03 13.77
CA SER A 9 -1.43 5.56 12.49
C SER A 9 -0.49 6.67 12.00
N SER A 10 -0.68 7.13 10.77
CA SER A 10 0.22 8.07 10.12
C SER A 10 -0.53 9.02 9.19
N ALA A 11 -0.15 10.28 9.19
CA ALA A 11 -0.60 11.30 8.25
C ALA A 11 -0.09 11.08 6.82
N ALA A 12 1.01 10.34 6.68
CA ALA A 12 1.80 10.22 5.46
C ALA A 12 0.99 9.91 4.21
N LYS A 13 0.09 8.93 4.27
CA LYS A 13 -0.73 8.50 3.13
C LYS A 13 -2.09 9.22 3.12
N THR A 14 -2.66 9.47 4.30
CA THR A 14 -3.98 10.12 4.44
C THR A 14 -3.99 11.52 3.83
N PHE A 15 -2.93 12.29 4.01
CA PHE A 15 -2.82 13.66 3.52
C PHE A 15 -1.74 13.85 2.44
N ASN A 16 -1.27 12.77 1.84
CA ASN A 16 -0.26 12.81 0.77
C ASN A 16 1.05 13.52 1.19
N CYS A 17 1.38 13.48 2.47
CA CYS A 17 2.52 14.17 3.08
C CYS A 17 3.58 13.20 3.64
N THR A 18 3.94 12.17 2.88
CA THR A 18 4.88 11.11 3.29
C THR A 18 6.21 11.64 3.81
N GLY A 19 6.70 12.75 3.24
CA GLY A 19 7.95 13.39 3.64
C GLY A 19 7.92 14.04 5.02
N TRP A 20 6.75 14.37 5.55
CA TRP A 20 6.60 15.03 6.85
C TRP A 20 6.91 14.12 8.03
N LYS A 21 6.79 12.80 7.86
CA LYS A 21 7.10 11.80 8.91
C LYS A 21 6.30 11.98 10.19
N ILE A 22 5.03 12.37 10.09
CA ILE A 22 4.10 12.52 11.22
C ILE A 22 3.20 11.31 11.34
N GLY A 23 3.13 10.78 12.56
CA GLY A 23 2.23 9.70 12.96
C GLY A 23 1.91 9.82 14.43
N TRP A 24 1.02 8.97 14.91
CA TRP A 24 0.57 8.97 16.30
C TRP A 24 0.34 7.56 16.81
N ALA A 25 0.41 7.44 18.13
CA ALA A 25 0.08 6.22 18.87
C ALA A 25 -1.01 6.53 19.88
N CYS A 26 -2.09 5.74 19.89
CA CYS A 26 -3.20 5.84 20.82
C CYS A 26 -3.29 4.57 21.68
N GLY A 27 -3.46 4.74 22.98
CA GLY A 27 -3.58 3.65 23.95
C GLY A 27 -3.78 4.20 25.36
N THR A 28 -3.67 3.33 26.36
CA THR A 28 -3.69 3.77 27.75
C THR A 28 -2.49 4.68 28.05
N PRO A 29 -2.57 5.55 29.06
CA PRO A 29 -1.45 6.42 29.46
C PRO A 29 -0.16 5.64 29.74
N GLU A 30 -0.27 4.45 30.35
CA GLU A 30 0.85 3.55 30.64
C GLU A 30 1.54 3.07 29.35
N LEU A 31 0.77 2.54 28.40
CA LEU A 31 1.28 2.04 27.13
C LEU A 31 1.92 3.16 26.30
N VAL A 32 1.24 4.29 26.19
CA VAL A 32 1.77 5.47 25.45
C VAL A 32 3.00 6.04 26.18
N GLY A 33 3.05 5.99 27.51
CA GLY A 33 4.23 6.34 28.28
C GLY A 33 5.45 5.50 27.92
N GLY A 34 5.28 4.18 27.80
CA GLY A 34 6.33 3.26 27.34
C GLY A 34 6.80 3.56 25.91
N VAL A 35 5.86 3.80 24.99
CA VAL A 35 6.18 4.21 23.60
C VAL A 35 7.00 5.51 23.58
N ARG A 36 6.63 6.49 24.40
CA ARG A 36 7.34 7.78 24.51
C ARG A 36 8.75 7.61 25.04
N ALA A 37 8.93 6.80 26.09
CA ALA A 37 10.23 6.54 26.67
C ALA A 37 11.17 5.87 25.66
N ALA A 38 10.71 4.87 24.91
CA ALA A 38 11.49 4.23 23.85
C ALA A 38 11.81 5.19 22.71
N LYS A 39 10.81 5.99 22.26
CA LYS A 39 10.96 6.96 21.17
C LYS A 39 12.04 8.00 21.46
N GLN A 40 12.21 8.41 22.73
CA GLN A 40 13.23 9.38 23.12
C GLN A 40 14.64 8.94 22.69
N PHE A 41 14.92 7.65 22.73
CA PHE A 41 16.24 7.11 22.35
C PHE A 41 16.30 6.61 20.91
N LEU A 42 15.18 6.29 20.27
CA LEU A 42 15.13 5.79 18.89
C LEU A 42 15.12 6.91 17.86
N SER A 43 14.28 7.93 18.04
CA SER A 43 14.13 9.00 17.06
C SER A 43 14.11 10.41 17.67
N TYR A 44 14.12 10.50 19.02
CA TYR A 44 14.11 11.72 19.83
C TYR A 44 12.97 12.66 19.46
N VAL A 45 13.17 13.57 18.52
CA VAL A 45 12.20 14.55 18.06
C VAL A 45 12.05 14.45 16.54
N GLY A 46 10.91 14.88 16.03
CA GLY A 46 10.66 14.93 14.59
C GLY A 46 9.46 15.79 14.26
N GLY A 47 9.52 16.49 13.11
CA GLY A 47 8.40 17.16 12.50
C GLY A 47 7.70 18.22 13.35
N GLY A 48 8.41 18.94 14.21
CA GLY A 48 7.83 19.93 15.14
C GLY A 48 6.81 20.87 14.48
N PRO A 49 7.14 21.58 13.38
CA PRO A 49 6.19 22.46 12.69
C PRO A 49 5.02 21.73 12.04
N PHE A 50 5.18 20.45 11.69
CA PHE A 50 4.18 19.68 10.98
C PHE A 50 3.14 19.02 11.89
N GLN A 51 3.45 18.84 13.18
CA GLN A 51 2.50 18.24 14.12
C GLN A 51 1.21 19.06 14.26
N PRO A 52 1.24 20.38 14.54
CA PRO A 52 0.02 21.19 14.59
C PRO A 52 -0.69 21.26 13.23
N ALA A 53 0.04 21.29 12.12
CA ALA A 53 -0.58 21.28 10.80
C ALA A 53 -1.36 19.97 10.54
N VAL A 54 -0.83 18.81 10.95
CA VAL A 54 -1.54 17.53 10.86
C VAL A 54 -2.75 17.50 11.81
N ALA A 55 -2.65 18.07 13.00
CA ALA A 55 -3.78 18.17 13.92
C ALA A 55 -4.95 18.96 13.28
N VAL A 56 -4.66 20.13 12.69
CA VAL A 56 -5.65 20.90 11.94
C VAL A 56 -6.26 20.09 10.81
N ALA A 57 -5.44 19.38 10.00
CA ALA A 57 -5.94 18.56 8.90
C ALA A 57 -6.84 17.41 9.38
N LEU A 58 -6.53 16.79 10.51
CA LEU A 58 -7.39 15.75 11.11
C LEU A 58 -8.77 16.29 11.51
N ASP A 59 -8.84 17.54 11.97
CA ASP A 59 -10.09 18.17 12.38
C ASP A 59 -10.91 18.71 11.19
N THR A 60 -10.25 19.23 10.15
CA THR A 60 -10.92 20.00 9.08
C THR A 60 -11.06 19.26 7.76
N GLU A 61 -10.18 18.30 7.43
CA GLU A 61 -10.06 17.72 6.09
C GLU A 61 -10.78 16.36 5.93
N GLN A 62 -11.92 16.16 6.60
CA GLN A 62 -12.70 14.93 6.48
C GLN A 62 -13.25 14.69 5.06
N SER A 63 -13.59 15.77 4.35
CA SER A 63 -14.02 15.71 2.95
C SER A 63 -12.92 15.20 2.02
N TRP A 64 -11.68 15.63 2.23
CA TRP A 64 -10.51 15.12 1.52
C TRP A 64 -10.33 13.62 1.73
N VAL A 65 -10.37 13.15 2.98
CA VAL A 65 -10.22 11.73 3.34
C VAL A 65 -11.29 10.88 2.64
N LYS A 66 -12.55 11.34 2.65
CA LYS A 66 -13.66 10.68 1.96
C LYS A 66 -13.40 10.59 0.45
N THR A 67 -13.07 11.71 -0.18
CA THR A 67 -12.80 11.77 -1.63
C THR A 67 -11.62 10.87 -2.02
N LEU A 68 -10.54 10.89 -1.25
CA LEU A 68 -9.38 10.04 -1.46
C LEU A 68 -9.77 8.56 -1.41
N ARG A 69 -10.51 8.15 -0.36
CA ARG A 69 -10.98 6.76 -0.18
C ARG A 69 -11.80 6.29 -1.38
N GLU A 70 -12.79 7.07 -1.79
CA GLU A 70 -13.67 6.74 -2.92
C GLU A 70 -12.87 6.65 -4.24
N SER A 71 -11.92 7.56 -4.43
CA SER A 71 -11.05 7.56 -5.61
C SER A 71 -10.14 6.31 -5.64
N LEU A 72 -9.54 5.95 -4.52
CA LEU A 72 -8.72 4.74 -4.41
C LEU A 72 -9.55 3.47 -4.61
N GLN A 73 -10.76 3.41 -4.07
CA GLN A 73 -11.66 2.28 -4.26
C GLN A 73 -11.98 2.07 -5.74
N ARG A 74 -12.37 3.12 -6.46
CA ARG A 74 -12.63 3.01 -7.91
C ARG A 74 -11.42 2.51 -8.69
N ARG A 75 -10.22 2.98 -8.36
CA ARG A 75 -8.97 2.53 -9.00
C ARG A 75 -8.64 1.09 -8.67
N ARG A 76 -8.81 0.70 -7.42
CA ARG A 76 -8.68 -0.70 -6.99
C ARG A 76 -9.60 -1.61 -7.79
N ASP A 77 -10.88 -1.29 -7.83
CA ASP A 77 -11.90 -2.11 -8.48
C ASP A 77 -11.61 -2.25 -9.98
N ARG A 78 -11.22 -1.14 -10.63
CA ARG A 78 -10.85 -1.14 -12.04
C ARG A 78 -9.60 -1.98 -12.33
N LEU A 79 -8.54 -1.81 -11.53
CA LEU A 79 -7.31 -2.60 -11.68
C LEU A 79 -7.57 -4.09 -11.42
N SER A 80 -8.32 -4.41 -10.37
CA SER A 80 -8.66 -5.80 -10.02
C SER A 80 -9.47 -6.47 -11.14
N ALA A 81 -10.49 -5.79 -11.67
CA ALA A 81 -11.29 -6.30 -12.78
C ALA A 81 -10.44 -6.54 -14.03
N ALA A 82 -9.54 -5.61 -14.34
CA ALA A 82 -8.63 -5.75 -15.48
C ALA A 82 -7.66 -6.93 -15.31
N LEU A 83 -7.02 -7.08 -14.16
CA LEU A 83 -6.13 -8.20 -13.87
C LEU A 83 -6.88 -9.55 -13.95
N THR A 84 -8.09 -9.62 -13.40
CA THR A 84 -8.95 -10.82 -13.53
C THR A 84 -9.28 -11.12 -14.99
N GLY A 85 -9.65 -10.09 -15.77
CA GLY A 85 -9.93 -10.24 -17.20
C GLY A 85 -8.72 -10.68 -18.04
N LEU A 86 -7.51 -10.39 -17.57
CA LEU A 86 -6.25 -10.84 -18.17
C LEU A 86 -5.84 -12.26 -17.74
N GLY A 87 -6.57 -12.89 -16.81
CA GLY A 87 -6.33 -14.27 -16.38
C GLY A 87 -5.54 -14.39 -15.07
N PHE A 88 -5.23 -13.31 -14.37
CA PHE A 88 -4.69 -13.39 -13.01
C PHE A 88 -5.75 -13.85 -12.01
N GLU A 89 -5.37 -14.65 -11.02
CA GLU A 89 -6.21 -14.86 -9.84
C GLU A 89 -5.98 -13.71 -8.84
N VAL A 90 -6.98 -12.85 -8.68
CA VAL A 90 -6.86 -11.62 -7.88
C VAL A 90 -7.41 -11.84 -6.48
N HIS A 91 -6.59 -11.56 -5.46
CA HIS A 91 -7.01 -11.61 -4.07
C HIS A 91 -7.75 -10.31 -3.69
N SER A 92 -8.80 -10.44 -2.86
CA SER A 92 -9.55 -9.28 -2.35
C SER A 92 -8.64 -8.34 -1.55
N SER A 93 -8.86 -7.04 -1.72
CA SER A 93 -8.10 -6.00 -1.02
C SER A 93 -9.09 -5.03 -0.36
N ASP A 94 -9.28 -5.16 0.94
CA ASP A 94 -10.24 -4.36 1.71
C ASP A 94 -9.67 -3.02 2.19
N GLY A 95 -8.37 -2.80 1.98
CA GLY A 95 -7.70 -1.57 2.37
C GLY A 95 -6.32 -1.40 1.74
N GLY A 96 -5.65 -0.32 2.11
CA GLY A 96 -4.30 -0.02 1.61
C GLY A 96 -4.29 0.54 0.19
N TYR A 97 -3.24 0.19 -0.58
CA TYR A 97 -2.92 0.78 -1.88
C TYR A 97 -2.52 -0.27 -2.92
N PHE A 98 -2.69 -1.55 -2.59
CA PHE A 98 -2.14 -2.65 -3.36
C PHE A 98 -3.16 -3.74 -3.60
N VAL A 99 -3.05 -4.38 -4.77
CA VAL A 99 -3.72 -5.61 -5.12
C VAL A 99 -2.66 -6.69 -5.27
N CYS A 100 -2.87 -7.84 -4.64
CA CYS A 100 -2.06 -9.03 -4.85
C CYS A 100 -2.77 -9.94 -5.85
N ALA A 101 -2.02 -10.45 -6.82
CA ALA A 101 -2.54 -11.30 -7.87
C ALA A 101 -1.59 -12.46 -8.14
N ASP A 102 -2.17 -13.63 -8.42
CA ASP A 102 -1.47 -14.83 -8.76
C ASP A 102 -1.38 -14.99 -10.29
N PRO A 103 -0.21 -14.96 -10.90
CA PRO A 103 -0.02 -15.12 -12.34
C PRO A 103 0.10 -16.60 -12.79
N ARG A 104 -0.01 -17.58 -11.90
CA ARG A 104 0.12 -19.01 -12.26
C ARG A 104 -0.86 -19.47 -13.33
N PRO A 105 -2.13 -19.01 -13.36
CA PRO A 105 -3.03 -19.33 -14.47
C PRO A 105 -2.52 -18.87 -15.84
N LEU A 106 -1.61 -17.90 -15.88
CA LEU A 106 -0.94 -17.40 -17.09
C LEU A 106 0.39 -18.13 -17.39
N GLY A 107 0.74 -19.14 -16.60
CA GLY A 107 1.98 -19.91 -16.77
C GLY A 107 3.21 -19.34 -16.05
N PHE A 108 3.07 -18.32 -15.21
CA PHE A 108 4.17 -17.71 -14.44
C PHE A 108 4.17 -18.21 -13.00
N SER A 109 5.09 -19.10 -12.65
CA SER A 109 5.20 -19.67 -11.29
C SER A 109 6.13 -18.89 -10.36
N ASP A 110 7.06 -18.09 -10.90
CA ASP A 110 8.02 -17.26 -10.16
C ASP A 110 7.70 -15.78 -10.35
N SER A 111 7.13 -15.17 -9.31
CA SER A 111 6.75 -13.76 -9.33
C SER A 111 7.95 -12.81 -9.36
N ALA A 112 9.12 -13.23 -8.83
CA ALA A 112 10.32 -12.42 -8.86
C ALA A 112 10.89 -12.33 -10.28
N GLU A 113 10.87 -13.45 -11.01
CA GLU A 113 11.24 -13.47 -12.43
C GLU A 113 10.26 -12.64 -13.26
N LEU A 114 8.96 -12.84 -13.08
CA LEU A 114 7.95 -12.06 -13.78
C LEU A 114 8.12 -10.54 -13.53
N CYS A 115 8.29 -10.12 -12.27
CA CYS A 115 8.47 -8.71 -11.92
C CYS A 115 9.75 -8.10 -12.54
N ARG A 116 10.81 -8.87 -12.74
CA ARG A 116 12.02 -8.39 -13.45
C ARG A 116 11.76 -8.21 -14.95
N ARG A 117 10.96 -9.08 -15.55
CA ARG A 117 10.67 -9.06 -16.99
C ARG A 117 9.59 -8.03 -17.38
N LEU A 118 8.58 -7.82 -16.54
CA LEU A 118 7.45 -6.92 -16.85
C LEU A 118 7.86 -5.53 -17.37
N PRO A 119 8.86 -4.83 -16.80
CA PRO A 119 9.28 -3.54 -17.33
C PRO A 119 9.83 -3.61 -18.77
N GLU A 120 10.56 -4.66 -19.09
CA GLU A 120 11.18 -4.84 -20.41
C GLU A 120 10.17 -5.33 -21.46
N THR A 121 9.25 -6.22 -21.08
CA THR A 121 8.30 -6.84 -22.01
C THR A 121 7.09 -5.97 -22.28
N VAL A 122 6.50 -5.37 -21.25
CA VAL A 122 5.26 -4.58 -21.37
C VAL A 122 5.35 -3.17 -20.79
N GLY A 123 6.49 -2.79 -20.19
CA GLY A 123 6.68 -1.44 -19.63
C GLY A 123 5.86 -1.18 -18.36
N VAL A 124 5.57 -2.22 -17.57
CA VAL A 124 4.85 -2.13 -16.29
C VAL A 124 5.74 -2.67 -15.17
N ALA A 125 5.85 -1.92 -14.08
CA ALA A 125 6.56 -2.37 -12.89
C ALA A 125 5.58 -2.92 -11.85
N ALA A 126 5.93 -4.06 -11.27
CA ALA A 126 5.25 -4.67 -10.13
C ALA A 126 6.29 -5.19 -9.12
N VAL A 127 5.84 -5.67 -7.97
CA VAL A 127 6.74 -6.13 -6.91
C VAL A 127 6.34 -7.53 -6.46
N PRO A 128 7.27 -8.50 -6.36
CA PRO A 128 6.94 -9.82 -5.85
C PRO A 128 6.62 -9.73 -4.35
N VAL A 129 5.58 -10.45 -3.90
CA VAL A 129 5.19 -10.46 -2.48
C VAL A 129 6.29 -11.09 -1.61
N SER A 130 7.02 -12.05 -2.13
CA SER A 130 8.16 -12.69 -1.46
C SER A 130 9.25 -11.71 -1.01
N ALA A 131 9.39 -10.55 -1.67
CA ALA A 131 10.33 -9.49 -1.25
C ALA A 131 10.02 -8.88 0.13
N PHE A 132 8.84 -9.14 0.69
CA PHE A 132 8.40 -8.71 2.03
C PHE A 132 8.34 -9.85 3.04
N CYS A 133 8.77 -11.05 2.63
CA CYS A 133 8.72 -12.26 3.45
C CYS A 133 10.15 -12.69 3.80
N ASP A 134 10.38 -13.02 5.08
CA ASP A 134 11.66 -13.55 5.53
C ASP A 134 11.63 -15.10 5.57
N ARG A 135 10.89 -15.67 6.53
CA ARG A 135 10.89 -17.12 6.78
C ARG A 135 10.04 -17.96 5.84
N TYR A 136 9.07 -17.34 5.15
CA TYR A 136 8.06 -18.02 4.34
C TYR A 136 8.01 -17.48 2.90
N ALA A 137 9.15 -16.99 2.41
CA ALA A 137 9.23 -16.42 1.06
C ALA A 137 8.74 -17.40 -0.03
N ASP A 138 9.08 -18.68 0.11
CA ASP A 138 8.70 -19.73 -0.85
C ASP A 138 7.18 -19.97 -0.93
N GLN A 139 6.45 -19.72 0.18
CA GLN A 139 4.99 -19.85 0.19
C GLN A 139 4.30 -18.74 -0.61
N TRP A 140 4.96 -17.59 -0.79
CA TRP A 140 4.43 -16.38 -1.41
C TRP A 140 5.15 -15.98 -2.68
N ASN A 141 6.05 -16.83 -3.18
CA ASN A 141 6.86 -16.56 -4.38
C ASN A 141 6.05 -16.51 -5.68
N HIS A 142 4.79 -16.95 -5.65
CA HIS A 142 3.88 -16.90 -6.78
C HIS A 142 3.06 -15.60 -6.87
N LEU A 143 3.04 -14.77 -5.82
CA LEU A 143 2.19 -13.57 -5.78
C LEU A 143 2.92 -12.31 -6.25
N VAL A 144 2.24 -11.55 -7.10
CA VAL A 144 2.67 -10.23 -7.57
C VAL A 144 1.81 -9.15 -6.94
N ARG A 145 2.43 -8.07 -6.47
CA ARG A 145 1.76 -6.91 -5.89
C ARG A 145 1.77 -5.74 -6.87
N PHE A 146 0.58 -5.29 -7.24
CA PHE A 146 0.35 -4.08 -8.03
C PHE A 146 -0.14 -2.94 -7.15
N THR A 147 0.16 -1.69 -7.52
CA THR A 147 -0.34 -0.50 -6.80
C THR A 147 -1.43 0.20 -7.60
N PHE A 148 -2.52 0.57 -6.93
CA PHE A 148 -3.56 1.43 -7.49
C PHE A 148 -3.47 2.90 -7.00
N ALA A 149 -2.46 3.24 -6.20
CA ALA A 149 -2.20 4.61 -5.75
C ALA A 149 -1.47 5.43 -6.82
N LYS A 150 -2.03 5.47 -8.03
CA LYS A 150 -1.54 6.21 -9.19
C LYS A 150 -2.66 7.05 -9.79
N ARG A 151 -2.33 8.02 -10.67
CA ARG A 151 -3.34 8.75 -11.45
C ARG A 151 -4.09 7.79 -12.37
N ASP A 152 -5.35 8.11 -12.67
CA ASP A 152 -6.19 7.25 -13.51
C ASP A 152 -5.55 6.92 -14.86
N VAL A 153 -4.96 7.93 -15.54
CA VAL A 153 -4.27 7.74 -16.81
C VAL A 153 -3.11 6.72 -16.73
N VAL A 154 -2.43 6.65 -15.58
CA VAL A 154 -1.34 5.68 -15.38
C VAL A 154 -1.90 4.27 -15.18
N ILE A 155 -3.03 4.14 -14.49
CA ILE A 155 -3.71 2.85 -14.33
C ILE A 155 -4.21 2.35 -15.70
N ASP A 156 -4.86 3.20 -16.48
CA ASP A 156 -5.38 2.85 -17.80
C ASP A 156 -4.27 2.41 -18.76
N GLU A 157 -3.17 3.16 -18.77
CA GLU A 157 -2.00 2.80 -19.58
C GLU A 157 -1.37 1.46 -19.11
N ALA A 158 -1.26 1.24 -17.80
CA ALA A 158 -0.75 -0.02 -17.26
C ALA A 158 -1.64 -1.21 -17.66
N ILE A 159 -2.96 -1.06 -17.58
CA ILE A 159 -3.92 -2.08 -18.02
C ILE A 159 -3.74 -2.39 -19.50
N THR A 160 -3.66 -1.35 -20.35
CA THR A 160 -3.45 -1.50 -21.81
C THR A 160 -2.15 -2.24 -22.11
N ARG A 161 -1.09 -1.95 -21.38
CA ARG A 161 0.21 -2.59 -21.55
C ARG A 161 0.20 -4.05 -21.07
N LEU A 162 -0.39 -4.32 -19.91
CA LEU A 162 -0.50 -5.67 -19.36
C LEU A 162 -1.30 -6.60 -20.28
N ALA A 163 -2.24 -6.11 -21.09
CA ALA A 163 -2.97 -6.89 -22.05
C ALA A 163 -2.08 -7.55 -23.12
N ARG A 164 -0.83 -7.10 -23.27
CA ARG A 164 0.16 -7.69 -24.18
C ARG A 164 0.94 -8.84 -23.56
N LEU A 165 0.74 -9.13 -22.28
CA LEU A 165 1.52 -10.16 -21.58
C LEU A 165 1.17 -11.58 -22.04
N GLY A 166 -0.04 -11.80 -22.55
CA GLY A 166 -0.55 -13.09 -23.03
C GLY A 166 -0.72 -13.17 -24.56
N ALA A 167 -0.18 -12.19 -25.32
CA ALA A 167 -0.30 -12.12 -26.77
C ALA A 167 0.94 -12.74 -27.48
#